data_c2dd0fbec24393f28d52ca8f919426e7
#
_entry.id   c2dd0fbec24393f28d52ca8f919426e7
#
_cell.length_a   1.000
_cell.length_b   1.000
_cell.length_c   1.000
_cell.angle_alpha   90.00
_cell.angle_beta   90.00
_cell.angle_gamma   90.00
#
_symmetry.space_group_name_H-M   'P 1'
#
loop_
_entity.id
_entity.type
_entity.pdbx_description
1 polymer ?
#
loop_
_entity_poly.entity_id
_entity_poly.type
_entity_poly.pdbx_seq_one_letter_code
_entity_poly.pdbx_strand_id
1 'polypeptide(L)'
;MRDNKVSPKPFFFASPERREVFPAKTKEKITRKESREHLARFNLACELVKVIRHFFPELLSLLKRVEDPRHQSYIIYSNHVLLMTRILSSIFYINSMRSTSGEFNDETVIENIGVLCGEELRELPYWETINNYLKRFSSDELQKVVCRLVYRLIRSRAFEDARLRGKYWQIIIDGTQLYRSRKDLGEHSLFCRKKKGTEEEYTEYYYYVLEAKVVLHEKIQVSILTEFIENEKREVDKQDCEQEGAKRLMERLKEEFPMLQICICGDSLYASEGFFKECRRKKWKYILRYKEGSIPSINQEYQVLKRREKNRVEEPEGVYDYVTGVDYRGESINVIEYESAKEKKKFLL
;
A
#
# COMPACT_ATOMS: atom_id res chain seq x y z
N MET A 1 -37.82 -24.88 18.70
CA MET A 1 -37.03 -24.48 17.54
C MET A 1 -35.57 -24.75 17.86
N ARG A 2 -34.99 -25.76 17.24
CA ARG A 2 -33.56 -26.14 17.48
C ARG A 2 -32.72 -25.31 16.53
N ASP A 3 -31.87 -24.44 17.09
CA ASP A 3 -30.84 -23.72 16.34
C ASP A 3 -29.86 -24.74 15.73
N ASN A 4 -29.98 -24.97 14.44
CA ASN A 4 -28.95 -25.65 13.66
C ASN A 4 -27.72 -24.73 13.56
N LYS A 5 -26.86 -24.77 14.59
CA LYS A 5 -25.48 -24.30 14.47
C LYS A 5 -24.76 -25.23 13.49
N VAL A 6 -24.74 -24.87 12.22
CA VAL A 6 -23.85 -25.48 11.25
C VAL A 6 -22.43 -25.23 11.75
N SER A 7 -21.78 -26.28 12.24
CA SER A 7 -20.34 -26.19 12.56
C SER A 7 -19.58 -25.86 11.28
N PRO A 8 -18.64 -24.90 11.31
CA PRO A 8 -17.86 -24.56 10.11
C PRO A 8 -17.13 -25.80 9.62
N LYS A 9 -17.34 -26.18 8.37
CA LYS A 9 -16.62 -27.26 7.73
C LYS A 9 -15.11 -26.99 7.84
N PRO A 10 -14.27 -28.02 8.06
CA PRO A 10 -12.82 -27.84 8.14
C PRO A 10 -12.28 -27.33 6.80
N PHE A 11 -11.31 -26.45 6.87
CA PHE A 11 -10.64 -25.86 5.71
C PHE A 11 -9.74 -26.90 5.05
N PHE A 12 -10.05 -27.29 3.82
CA PHE A 12 -9.37 -28.41 3.11
C PHE A 12 -7.91 -28.17 2.72
N PHE A 13 -7.42 -26.94 2.76
CA PHE A 13 -5.99 -26.68 2.56
C PHE A 13 -5.09 -27.35 3.60
N ALA A 14 -5.65 -27.84 4.68
CA ALA A 14 -4.95 -28.41 5.82
C ALA A 14 -5.43 -29.82 6.16
N SER A 15 -5.87 -30.62 5.18
CA SER A 15 -6.28 -31.99 5.49
C SER A 15 -5.08 -32.78 6.07
N PRO A 16 -5.28 -33.51 7.14
CA PRO A 16 -4.25 -34.38 7.74
C PRO A 16 -3.63 -35.34 6.72
N GLU A 17 -4.42 -35.85 5.82
CA GLU A 17 -4.01 -36.77 4.77
C GLU A 17 -2.92 -36.19 3.84
N ARG A 18 -3.01 -34.91 3.51
CA ARG A 18 -1.97 -34.25 2.70
C ARG A 18 -0.69 -33.96 3.48
N ARG A 19 -0.75 -33.80 4.81
CA ARG A 19 0.44 -33.66 5.67
C ARG A 19 1.19 -34.98 5.82
N GLU A 20 0.47 -36.08 5.90
CA GLU A 20 1.07 -37.41 6.03
C GLU A 20 1.70 -37.93 4.72
N VAL A 21 1.12 -37.56 3.58
CA VAL A 21 1.66 -37.95 2.26
C VAL A 21 2.97 -37.25 1.95
N PHE A 22 3.23 -36.05 2.55
CA PHE A 22 4.42 -35.28 2.28
C PHE A 22 5.74 -35.97 2.68
N PRO A 23 5.88 -36.60 3.86
CA PRO A 23 7.07 -37.36 4.22
C PRO A 23 7.31 -38.59 3.34
N ALA A 24 6.25 -39.22 2.83
CA ALA A 24 6.38 -40.39 1.95
C ALA A 24 6.92 -40.03 0.57
N LYS A 25 6.62 -38.82 0.04
CA LYS A 25 7.15 -38.32 -1.23
C LYS A 25 8.62 -37.93 -1.18
N THR A 26 9.19 -37.75 0.01
CA THR A 26 10.64 -37.50 0.15
C THR A 26 11.48 -38.71 -0.26
N LYS A 27 10.88 -39.91 -0.47
CA LYS A 27 11.53 -41.10 -1.01
C LYS A 27 11.58 -41.11 -2.55
N GLU A 28 10.71 -40.37 -3.23
CA GLU A 28 10.84 -40.13 -4.66
C GLU A 28 11.87 -39.03 -4.87
N LYS A 29 12.72 -39.15 -5.91
CA LYS A 29 13.76 -38.15 -6.25
C LYS A 29 13.14 -36.83 -6.74
N ILE A 30 12.36 -36.17 -5.90
CA ILE A 30 11.85 -34.82 -6.13
C ILE A 30 13.04 -33.88 -5.93
N THR A 31 13.21 -32.94 -6.86
CA THR A 31 14.25 -31.92 -6.73
C THR A 31 14.01 -31.07 -5.48
N ARG A 32 15.08 -30.53 -4.88
CA ARG A 32 14.92 -29.62 -3.72
C ARG A 32 14.05 -28.41 -4.03
N LYS A 33 14.01 -28.00 -5.30
CA LYS A 33 13.19 -26.88 -5.78
C LYS A 33 11.70 -27.27 -5.76
N GLU A 34 11.33 -28.40 -6.35
CA GLU A 34 9.96 -28.93 -6.36
C GLU A 34 9.45 -29.20 -4.94
N SER A 35 10.29 -29.74 -4.08
CA SER A 35 9.95 -29.94 -2.68
C SER A 35 9.66 -28.64 -1.94
N ARG A 36 10.45 -27.57 -2.18
CA ARG A 36 10.22 -26.25 -1.61
C ARG A 36 8.96 -25.59 -2.17
N GLU A 37 8.72 -25.70 -3.46
CA GLU A 37 7.53 -25.15 -4.11
C GLU A 37 6.25 -25.83 -3.62
N HIS A 38 6.27 -27.13 -3.47
CA HIS A 38 5.17 -27.90 -2.88
C HIS A 38 4.91 -27.54 -1.42
N LEU A 39 5.95 -27.44 -0.60
CA LEU A 39 5.85 -27.00 0.79
C LEU A 39 5.33 -25.57 0.91
N ALA A 40 5.85 -24.67 0.06
CA ALA A 40 5.44 -23.28 0.08
C ALA A 40 3.97 -23.11 -0.30
N ARG A 41 3.49 -23.77 -1.36
CA ARG A 41 2.09 -23.70 -1.77
C ARG A 41 1.15 -24.29 -0.72
N PHE A 42 1.53 -25.40 -0.13
CA PHE A 42 0.70 -26.09 0.85
C PHE A 42 0.62 -25.36 2.19
N ASN A 43 1.76 -24.90 2.70
CA ASN A 43 1.84 -24.17 3.96
C ASN A 43 1.30 -22.74 3.84
N LEU A 44 1.49 -22.07 2.69
CA LEU A 44 1.05 -20.70 2.49
C LEU A 44 -0.46 -20.54 2.65
N ALA A 45 -1.26 -21.45 2.07
CA ALA A 45 -2.70 -21.36 2.19
C ALA A 45 -3.18 -21.56 3.64
N CYS A 46 -2.60 -22.54 4.37
CA CYS A 46 -2.91 -22.76 5.77
C CYS A 46 -2.52 -21.58 6.65
N GLU A 47 -1.33 -21.04 6.45
CA GLU A 47 -0.86 -19.88 7.23
C GLU A 47 -1.67 -18.63 6.91
N LEU A 48 -2.05 -18.41 5.66
CA LEU A 48 -2.95 -17.31 5.27
C LEU A 48 -4.28 -17.36 6.04
N VAL A 49 -4.90 -18.54 6.12
CA VAL A 49 -6.15 -18.72 6.86
C VAL A 49 -5.96 -18.47 8.36
N LYS A 50 -4.85 -18.95 8.95
CA LYS A 50 -4.52 -18.68 10.35
C LYS A 50 -4.32 -17.18 10.58
N VAL A 51 -3.59 -16.50 9.70
CA VAL A 51 -3.37 -15.05 9.75
C VAL A 51 -4.70 -14.29 9.66
N ILE A 52 -5.56 -14.62 8.68
CA ILE A 52 -6.87 -13.99 8.53
C ILE A 52 -7.71 -14.20 9.79
N ARG A 53 -7.80 -15.42 10.31
CA ARG A 53 -8.62 -15.71 11.49
C ARG A 53 -8.08 -15.08 12.77
N HIS A 54 -6.78 -14.99 12.92
CA HIS A 54 -6.16 -14.47 14.13
C HIS A 54 -6.07 -12.95 14.12
N PHE A 55 -5.51 -12.37 13.07
CA PHE A 55 -5.26 -10.94 13.01
C PHE A 55 -6.44 -10.15 12.43
N PHE A 56 -7.22 -10.74 11.55
CA PHE A 56 -8.28 -10.08 10.80
C PHE A 56 -9.62 -10.82 10.86
N PRO A 57 -10.12 -11.26 12.04
CA PRO A 57 -11.37 -12.01 12.15
C PRO A 57 -12.58 -11.23 11.66
N GLU A 58 -12.46 -9.91 11.55
CA GLU A 58 -13.52 -9.01 11.06
C GLU A 58 -13.51 -8.86 9.53
N LEU A 59 -12.50 -9.38 8.81
CA LEU A 59 -12.33 -9.15 7.37
C LEU A 59 -13.62 -9.45 6.60
N LEU A 60 -14.20 -10.63 6.80
CA LEU A 60 -15.43 -11.00 6.12
C LEU A 60 -16.59 -10.05 6.45
N SER A 61 -16.72 -9.66 7.72
CA SER A 61 -17.79 -8.73 8.13
C SER A 61 -17.59 -7.33 7.56
N LEU A 62 -16.34 -6.90 7.40
CA LEU A 62 -16.00 -5.65 6.73
C LEU A 62 -16.36 -5.70 5.24
N LEU A 63 -16.01 -6.78 4.55
CA LEU A 63 -16.34 -6.96 3.13
C LEU A 63 -17.85 -7.04 2.90
N LYS A 64 -18.63 -7.65 3.83
CA LYS A 64 -20.10 -7.69 3.76
C LYS A 64 -20.76 -6.32 3.91
N ARG A 65 -20.12 -5.37 4.60
CA ARG A 65 -20.66 -4.01 4.82
C ARG A 65 -20.32 -3.04 3.71
N VAL A 66 -19.42 -3.42 2.83
CA VAL A 66 -19.08 -2.59 1.67
C VAL A 66 -20.32 -2.35 0.82
N GLU A 67 -20.52 -1.11 0.40
CA GLU A 67 -21.66 -0.74 -0.43
C GLU A 67 -21.61 -1.44 -1.78
N ASP A 68 -22.70 -2.10 -2.17
CA ASP A 68 -22.81 -2.80 -3.44
C ASP A 68 -23.47 -1.88 -4.48
N PRO A 69 -22.75 -1.42 -5.51
CA PRO A 69 -23.29 -0.53 -6.53
C PRO A 69 -24.27 -1.22 -7.50
N ARG A 70 -24.49 -2.52 -7.37
CA ARG A 70 -25.38 -3.29 -8.25
C ARG A 70 -26.82 -3.21 -7.77
N HIS A 71 -27.75 -3.27 -8.72
CA HIS A 71 -29.15 -3.41 -8.39
C HIS A 71 -29.42 -4.81 -7.82
N GLN A 72 -30.16 -4.90 -6.71
CA GLN A 72 -30.36 -6.14 -5.95
C GLN A 72 -30.94 -7.30 -6.77
N SER A 73 -31.81 -7.02 -7.74
CA SER A 73 -32.41 -8.06 -8.59
C SER A 73 -31.43 -8.77 -9.55
N TYR A 74 -30.21 -8.25 -9.70
CA TYR A 74 -29.17 -8.83 -10.58
C TYR A 74 -28.00 -9.44 -9.81
N ILE A 75 -28.14 -9.61 -8.49
CA ILE A 75 -27.09 -10.17 -7.64
C ILE A 75 -27.22 -11.69 -7.64
N ILE A 76 -26.29 -12.37 -8.34
CA ILE A 76 -26.09 -13.82 -8.27
C ILE A 76 -25.08 -14.15 -7.19
N TYR A 77 -23.99 -13.40 -7.15
CA TYR A 77 -22.91 -13.52 -6.15
C TYR A 77 -22.93 -12.29 -5.25
N SER A 78 -22.83 -12.50 -3.95
CA SER A 78 -22.70 -11.39 -2.99
C SER A 78 -21.39 -10.61 -3.22
N ASN A 79 -21.37 -9.33 -2.81
CA ASN A 79 -20.19 -8.47 -2.97
C ASN A 79 -18.94 -9.05 -2.31
N HIS A 80 -19.08 -9.62 -1.12
CA HIS A 80 -17.95 -10.22 -0.40
C HIS A 80 -17.40 -11.48 -1.07
N VAL A 81 -18.20 -12.24 -1.82
CA VAL A 81 -17.71 -13.35 -2.65
C VAL A 81 -16.88 -12.82 -3.81
N LEU A 82 -17.35 -11.76 -4.50
CA LEU A 82 -16.59 -11.13 -5.59
C LEU A 82 -15.23 -10.59 -5.08
N LEU A 83 -15.26 -9.86 -3.97
CA LEU A 83 -14.06 -9.27 -3.37
C LEU A 83 -13.11 -10.34 -2.84
N MET A 84 -13.61 -11.36 -2.13
CA MET A 84 -12.80 -12.45 -1.61
C MET A 84 -12.13 -13.26 -2.74
N THR A 85 -12.89 -13.58 -3.78
CA THR A 85 -12.34 -14.25 -4.97
C THR A 85 -11.19 -13.43 -5.57
N ARG A 86 -11.38 -12.12 -5.71
CA ARG A 86 -10.35 -11.23 -6.26
C ARG A 86 -9.14 -11.10 -5.36
N ILE A 87 -9.34 -10.94 -4.04
CA ILE A 87 -8.25 -10.85 -3.05
C ILE A 87 -7.42 -12.13 -3.07
N LEU A 88 -8.06 -13.29 -2.97
CA LEU A 88 -7.36 -14.56 -2.94
C LEU A 88 -6.66 -14.87 -4.27
N SER A 89 -7.30 -14.60 -5.42
CA SER A 89 -6.63 -14.78 -6.71
C SER A 89 -5.36 -13.93 -6.82
N SER A 90 -5.39 -12.70 -6.29
CA SER A 90 -4.19 -11.84 -6.26
C SER A 90 -3.10 -12.39 -5.33
N ILE A 91 -3.45 -12.87 -4.15
CA ILE A 91 -2.50 -13.46 -3.20
C ILE A 91 -1.84 -14.72 -3.78
N PHE A 92 -2.58 -15.51 -4.54
CA PHE A 92 -2.07 -16.71 -5.22
C PHE A 92 -1.43 -16.44 -6.59
N TYR A 93 -1.13 -15.17 -6.88
CA TYR A 93 -0.44 -14.75 -8.11
C TYR A 93 -1.16 -15.10 -9.40
N ILE A 94 -2.49 -15.09 -9.40
CA ILE A 94 -3.27 -15.17 -10.63
C ILE A 94 -3.22 -13.81 -11.32
N ASN A 95 -2.35 -13.70 -12.31
CA ASN A 95 -1.93 -12.42 -12.89
C ASN A 95 -3.00 -11.71 -13.74
N SER A 96 -3.97 -12.43 -14.26
CA SER A 96 -5.02 -11.83 -15.07
C SER A 96 -6.42 -12.13 -14.54
N MET A 97 -7.34 -11.22 -14.82
CA MET A 97 -8.76 -11.43 -14.49
C MET A 97 -9.33 -12.66 -15.22
N ARG A 98 -8.90 -12.92 -16.43
CA ARG A 98 -9.34 -14.09 -17.20
C ARG A 98 -8.88 -15.40 -16.60
N SER A 99 -7.64 -15.45 -16.14
CA SER A 99 -7.09 -16.63 -15.45
C SER A 99 -7.84 -16.97 -14.15
N THR A 100 -8.48 -15.99 -13.52
CA THR A 100 -9.33 -16.24 -12.34
C THR A 100 -10.47 -17.21 -12.66
N SER A 101 -11.08 -17.10 -13.83
CA SER A 101 -12.16 -18.00 -14.23
C SER A 101 -11.69 -19.37 -14.76
N GLY A 102 -10.45 -19.46 -15.24
CA GLY A 102 -9.88 -20.72 -15.76
C GLY A 102 -9.09 -21.47 -14.68
N GLU A 103 -7.96 -20.89 -14.28
CA GLU A 103 -6.99 -21.58 -13.40
C GLU A 103 -7.40 -21.62 -11.93
N PHE A 104 -8.20 -20.63 -11.48
CA PHE A 104 -8.61 -20.51 -10.08
C PHE A 104 -9.97 -21.18 -9.78
N ASN A 105 -10.73 -21.55 -10.81
CA ASN A 105 -12.06 -22.16 -10.69
C ASN A 105 -11.99 -23.70 -10.54
N ASP A 106 -11.32 -24.17 -9.51
CA ASP A 106 -11.19 -25.56 -9.11
C ASP A 106 -12.16 -25.89 -7.96
N GLU A 107 -12.69 -27.11 -7.90
CA GLU A 107 -13.65 -27.54 -6.87
C GLU A 107 -13.19 -27.22 -5.45
N THR A 108 -11.92 -27.48 -5.14
CA THR A 108 -11.33 -27.19 -3.84
C THR A 108 -11.31 -25.70 -3.52
N VAL A 109 -11.03 -24.88 -4.52
CA VAL A 109 -11.01 -23.41 -4.37
C VAL A 109 -12.43 -22.88 -4.19
N ILE A 110 -13.38 -23.38 -4.96
CA ILE A 110 -14.80 -23.02 -4.86
C ILE A 110 -15.32 -23.31 -3.46
N GLU A 111 -15.09 -24.53 -2.95
CA GLU A 111 -15.52 -24.94 -1.61
C GLU A 111 -14.86 -24.08 -0.52
N ASN A 112 -13.55 -23.81 -0.63
CA ASN A 112 -12.84 -23.00 0.35
C ASN A 112 -13.28 -21.53 0.37
N ILE A 113 -13.55 -20.95 -0.77
CA ILE A 113 -14.10 -19.58 -0.84
C ILE A 113 -15.52 -19.56 -0.27
N GLY A 114 -16.33 -20.56 -0.59
CA GLY A 114 -17.66 -20.72 0.01
C GLY A 114 -17.60 -20.79 1.54
N VAL A 115 -16.73 -21.63 2.10
CA VAL A 115 -16.52 -21.72 3.55
C VAL A 115 -16.02 -20.41 4.16
N LEU A 116 -15.10 -19.69 3.50
CA LEU A 116 -14.62 -18.39 3.96
C LEU A 116 -15.73 -17.34 3.96
N CYS A 117 -16.54 -17.32 2.92
CA CYS A 117 -17.63 -16.35 2.76
C CYS A 117 -18.89 -16.72 3.56
N GLY A 118 -19.01 -17.98 4.00
CA GLY A 118 -20.19 -18.50 4.67
C GLY A 118 -21.35 -18.70 3.70
N GLU A 119 -21.07 -19.01 2.44
CA GLU A 119 -22.02 -19.27 1.36
C GLU A 119 -21.74 -20.59 0.66
N GLU A 120 -22.77 -21.24 0.15
CA GLU A 120 -22.62 -22.42 -0.69
C GLU A 120 -22.45 -21.97 -2.14
N LEU A 121 -21.29 -22.28 -2.72
CA LEU A 121 -20.96 -21.90 -4.09
C LEU A 121 -20.87 -23.15 -4.96
N ARG A 122 -21.46 -23.07 -6.15
CA ARG A 122 -21.32 -24.11 -7.19
C ARG A 122 -20.16 -23.83 -8.14
N GLU A 123 -19.89 -22.54 -8.35
CA GLU A 123 -18.81 -22.03 -9.19
C GLU A 123 -18.35 -20.67 -8.67
N LEU A 124 -17.17 -20.22 -9.06
CA LEU A 124 -16.71 -18.87 -8.77
C LEU A 124 -17.30 -17.86 -9.76
N PRO A 125 -17.39 -16.58 -9.35
CA PRO A 125 -17.81 -15.52 -10.25
C PRO A 125 -16.92 -15.46 -11.48
N TYR A 126 -17.54 -15.37 -12.65
CA TYR A 126 -16.81 -15.19 -13.91
C TYR A 126 -16.05 -13.86 -13.91
N TRP A 127 -14.89 -13.82 -14.53
CA TRP A 127 -14.00 -12.66 -14.46
C TRP A 127 -14.65 -11.35 -14.93
N GLU A 128 -15.55 -11.39 -15.93
CA GLU A 128 -16.28 -10.21 -16.38
C GLU A 128 -17.23 -9.68 -15.30
N THR A 129 -17.85 -10.56 -14.53
CA THR A 129 -18.73 -10.18 -13.41
C THR A 129 -17.94 -9.41 -12.35
N ILE A 130 -16.76 -9.92 -11.98
CA ILE A 130 -15.85 -9.25 -11.04
C ILE A 130 -15.39 -7.91 -11.62
N ASN A 131 -14.96 -7.88 -12.88
CA ASN A 131 -14.47 -6.68 -13.53
C ASN A 131 -15.56 -5.59 -13.65
N ASN A 132 -16.79 -5.97 -14.02
CA ASN A 132 -17.90 -5.03 -14.13
C ASN A 132 -18.35 -4.51 -12.75
N TYR A 133 -18.26 -5.32 -11.72
CA TYR A 133 -18.46 -4.88 -10.35
C TYR A 133 -17.39 -3.85 -9.93
N LEU A 134 -16.11 -4.16 -10.12
CA LEU A 134 -15.01 -3.28 -9.76
C LEU A 134 -15.00 -1.94 -10.52
N LYS A 135 -15.49 -1.90 -11.76
CA LYS A 135 -15.63 -0.65 -12.52
C LYS A 135 -16.63 0.35 -11.91
N ARG A 136 -17.60 -0.13 -11.15
CA ARG A 136 -18.65 0.68 -10.51
C ARG A 136 -18.40 0.88 -9.03
N PHE A 137 -17.43 0.19 -8.52
CA PHE A 137 -17.13 0.12 -7.10
C PHE A 137 -16.35 1.35 -6.64
N SER A 138 -16.72 1.92 -5.49
CA SER A 138 -15.97 3.03 -4.90
C SER A 138 -14.66 2.54 -4.28
N SER A 139 -13.53 3.10 -4.71
CA SER A 139 -12.22 2.82 -4.13
C SER A 139 -12.15 3.18 -2.64
N ASP A 140 -12.89 4.20 -2.21
CA ASP A 140 -12.92 4.66 -0.82
C ASP A 140 -13.48 3.60 0.14
N GLU A 141 -14.43 2.78 -0.33
CA GLU A 141 -14.95 1.67 0.47
C GLU A 141 -13.86 0.62 0.78
N LEU A 142 -13.01 0.28 -0.20
CA LEU A 142 -11.87 -0.60 0.04
C LEU A 142 -10.83 0.06 0.93
N GLN A 143 -10.58 1.34 0.76
CA GLN A 143 -9.64 2.05 1.63
C GLN A 143 -10.08 2.04 3.10
N LYS A 144 -11.38 2.21 3.38
CA LYS A 144 -11.92 2.06 4.74
C LYS A 144 -11.64 0.66 5.31
N VAL A 145 -11.81 -0.39 4.49
CA VAL A 145 -11.46 -1.76 4.90
C VAL A 145 -9.98 -1.87 5.22
N VAL A 146 -9.11 -1.38 4.33
CA VAL A 146 -7.64 -1.41 4.53
C VAL A 146 -7.25 -0.63 5.79
N CYS A 147 -7.74 0.59 5.99
CA CYS A 147 -7.49 1.39 7.19
C CYS A 147 -7.88 0.62 8.47
N ARG A 148 -9.02 -0.08 8.45
CA ARG A 148 -9.46 -0.87 9.60
C ARG A 148 -8.55 -2.04 9.89
N LEU A 149 -8.08 -2.75 8.86
CA LEU A 149 -7.13 -3.85 9.00
C LEU A 149 -5.78 -3.34 9.51
N VAL A 150 -5.27 -2.24 8.97
CA VAL A 150 -4.01 -1.62 9.42
C VAL A 150 -4.13 -1.11 10.85
N TYR A 151 -5.24 -0.46 11.21
CA TYR A 151 -5.49 -0.03 12.59
C TYR A 151 -5.43 -1.21 13.56
N ARG A 152 -6.04 -2.34 13.21
CA ARG A 152 -6.00 -3.56 14.00
C ARG A 152 -4.57 -4.12 14.11
N LEU A 153 -3.82 -4.12 13.01
CA LEU A 153 -2.43 -4.56 12.96
C LEU A 153 -1.55 -3.71 13.88
N ILE A 154 -1.69 -2.40 13.84
CA ILE A 154 -0.99 -1.48 14.73
C ILE A 154 -1.34 -1.75 16.20
N ARG A 155 -2.61 -2.01 16.50
CA ARG A 155 -3.08 -2.30 17.86
C ARG A 155 -2.67 -3.67 18.38
N SER A 156 -2.36 -4.61 17.53
CA SER A 156 -1.92 -5.96 17.94
C SER A 156 -0.53 -5.97 18.61
N ARG A 157 0.21 -4.85 18.51
CA ARG A 157 1.59 -4.69 18.99
C ARG A 157 2.62 -5.61 18.35
N ALA A 158 2.23 -6.33 17.29
CA ALA A 158 3.12 -7.27 16.61
C ALA A 158 4.35 -6.59 15.97
N PHE A 159 4.29 -5.27 15.77
CA PHE A 159 5.32 -4.48 15.10
C PHE A 159 5.75 -3.25 15.92
N GLU A 160 5.68 -3.32 17.25
CA GLU A 160 6.06 -2.18 18.11
C GLU A 160 7.52 -1.76 17.91
N ASP A 161 8.40 -2.70 17.63
CA ASP A 161 9.84 -2.46 17.39
C ASP A 161 10.11 -1.67 16.12
N ALA A 162 9.13 -1.61 15.18
CA ALA A 162 9.22 -0.79 13.98
C ALA A 162 9.06 0.71 14.24
N ARG A 163 8.62 1.11 15.44
CA ARG A 163 8.43 2.51 15.77
C ARG A 163 9.75 3.24 15.96
N LEU A 164 9.95 4.30 15.21
CA LEU A 164 11.09 5.18 15.37
C LEU A 164 11.13 5.74 16.81
N ARG A 165 12.24 5.51 17.52
CA ARG A 165 12.42 5.84 18.94
C ARG A 165 11.31 5.28 19.84
N GLY A 166 10.76 4.12 19.52
CA GLY A 166 9.66 3.50 20.26
C GLY A 166 8.34 4.28 20.26
N LYS A 167 8.23 5.33 19.43
CA LYS A 167 7.12 6.27 19.50
C LYS A 167 6.41 6.50 18.15
N TYR A 168 7.17 6.80 17.10
CA TYR A 168 6.61 7.28 15.84
C TYR A 168 6.52 6.16 14.82
N TRP A 169 5.38 6.01 14.17
CA TRP A 169 5.23 5.19 12.99
C TRP A 169 5.77 5.94 11.77
N GLN A 170 6.67 5.30 11.04
CA GLN A 170 7.16 5.84 9.79
C GLN A 170 6.11 5.62 8.70
N ILE A 171 5.71 6.69 8.03
CA ILE A 171 4.81 6.62 6.89
C ILE A 171 5.54 7.24 5.69
N ILE A 172 5.78 6.42 4.70
CA ILE A 172 6.37 6.85 3.43
C ILE A 172 5.24 7.36 2.55
N ILE A 173 5.41 8.56 1.98
CA ILE A 173 4.54 9.11 0.94
C ILE A 173 5.34 9.15 -0.35
N ASP A 174 4.80 8.55 -1.41
CA ASP A 174 5.42 8.52 -2.72
C ASP A 174 4.37 8.48 -3.83
N GLY A 175 4.69 9.11 -4.95
CA GLY A 175 3.82 9.18 -6.10
C GLY A 175 4.14 8.10 -7.13
N THR A 176 3.10 7.49 -7.68
CA THR A 176 3.25 6.43 -8.68
C THR A 176 2.34 6.65 -9.88
N GLN A 177 2.93 6.60 -11.06
CA GLN A 177 2.18 6.61 -12.31
C GLN A 177 1.63 5.21 -12.59
N LEU A 178 0.30 5.06 -12.57
CA LEU A 178 -0.36 3.78 -12.78
C LEU A 178 -0.40 3.36 -14.25
N TYR A 179 -0.71 4.30 -15.12
CA TYR A 179 -0.87 4.04 -16.53
C TYR A 179 -0.59 5.29 -17.35
N ARG A 180 -0.11 5.14 -18.57
CA ARG A 180 0.10 6.22 -19.54
C ARG A 180 -0.27 5.80 -20.96
N SER A 181 -0.72 6.75 -21.76
CA SER A 181 -1.13 6.53 -23.15
C SER A 181 -1.01 7.82 -23.96
N ARG A 182 -0.80 7.69 -25.25
CA ARG A 182 -0.98 8.80 -26.21
C ARG A 182 -2.46 9.01 -26.58
N LYS A 183 -3.30 8.00 -26.33
CA LYS A 183 -4.76 8.15 -26.48
C LYS A 183 -5.31 8.78 -25.22
N ASP A 184 -6.30 9.64 -25.41
CA ASP A 184 -7.05 10.24 -24.33
C ASP A 184 -7.65 9.17 -23.42
N LEU A 185 -7.46 9.33 -22.10
CA LEU A 185 -7.91 8.40 -21.07
C LEU A 185 -9.19 8.86 -20.36
N GLY A 186 -9.80 9.98 -20.81
CA GLY A 186 -11.00 10.54 -20.20
C GLY A 186 -10.75 11.82 -19.42
N GLU A 187 -11.83 12.40 -18.90
CA GLU A 187 -11.83 13.75 -18.33
C GLU A 187 -11.00 13.91 -17.07
N HIS A 188 -10.84 12.84 -16.29
CA HIS A 188 -10.09 12.88 -15.02
C HIS A 188 -8.60 12.62 -15.20
N SER A 189 -8.14 12.25 -16.42
CA SER A 189 -6.73 11.99 -16.66
C SER A 189 -5.88 13.26 -16.60
N LEU A 190 -4.70 13.13 -16.05
CA LEU A 190 -3.66 14.13 -16.19
C LEU A 190 -3.04 14.05 -17.58
N PHE A 191 -2.47 15.14 -18.05
CA PHE A 191 -1.78 15.18 -19.33
C PHE A 191 -0.52 16.01 -19.31
N CYS A 192 0.42 15.69 -20.17
CA CYS A 192 1.57 16.56 -20.44
C CYS A 192 1.91 16.56 -21.92
N ARG A 193 2.32 17.75 -22.41
CA ARG A 193 2.82 17.91 -23.77
C ARG A 193 4.30 17.60 -23.80
N LYS A 194 4.69 16.66 -24.62
CA LYS A 194 6.08 16.24 -24.87
C LYS A 194 6.61 16.86 -26.16
N LYS A 195 7.91 17.09 -26.22
CA LYS A 195 8.61 17.66 -27.37
C LYS A 195 7.98 18.97 -27.86
N LYS A 196 7.62 19.86 -26.91
CA LYS A 196 6.97 21.15 -27.22
C LYS A 196 7.76 21.95 -28.25
N GLY A 197 7.05 22.48 -29.25
CA GLY A 197 7.62 23.34 -30.28
C GLY A 197 8.41 22.61 -31.36
N THR A 198 8.31 21.29 -31.47
CA THR A 198 8.88 20.49 -32.55
C THR A 198 7.78 19.83 -33.37
N GLU A 199 8.09 19.40 -34.60
CA GLU A 199 7.15 18.64 -35.45
C GLU A 199 6.71 17.32 -34.82
N GLU A 200 7.44 16.83 -33.81
CA GLU A 200 7.12 15.61 -33.09
C GLU A 200 6.36 15.87 -31.79
N GLU A 201 5.74 17.02 -31.62
CA GLU A 201 4.96 17.35 -30.42
C GLU A 201 3.78 16.38 -30.29
N TYR A 202 3.59 15.83 -29.07
CA TYR A 202 2.43 15.00 -28.75
C TYR A 202 1.99 15.19 -27.33
N THR A 203 0.73 14.86 -27.03
CA THR A 203 0.18 14.84 -25.69
C THR A 203 0.21 13.41 -25.15
N GLU A 204 0.68 13.26 -23.93
CA GLU A 204 0.67 12.02 -23.17
C GLU A 204 -0.29 12.18 -22.00
N TYR A 205 -1.25 11.26 -21.88
CA TYR A 205 -2.24 11.19 -20.81
C TYR A 205 -1.84 10.12 -19.82
N TYR A 206 -2.11 10.34 -18.51
CA TYR A 206 -1.73 9.39 -17.49
C TYR A 206 -2.61 9.46 -16.26
N TYR A 207 -2.68 8.34 -15.52
CA TYR A 207 -3.24 8.26 -14.18
C TYR A 207 -2.11 8.23 -13.17
N TYR A 208 -2.27 8.97 -12.10
CA TYR A 208 -1.27 9.13 -11.08
C TYR A 208 -1.89 9.03 -9.69
N VAL A 209 -1.20 8.39 -8.76
CA VAL A 209 -1.65 8.25 -7.37
C VAL A 209 -0.52 8.57 -6.41
N LEU A 210 -0.89 9.10 -5.26
CA LEU A 210 -0.05 9.15 -4.09
C LEU A 210 -0.40 8.00 -3.17
N GLU A 211 0.59 7.33 -2.65
CA GLU A 211 0.41 6.23 -1.74
C GLU A 211 1.09 6.52 -0.40
N ALA A 212 0.37 6.34 0.70
CA ALA A 212 0.92 6.34 2.04
C ALA A 212 1.15 4.89 2.50
N LYS A 213 2.40 4.56 2.85
CA LYS A 213 2.78 3.23 3.32
C LYS A 213 3.35 3.30 4.73
N VAL A 214 2.81 2.51 5.65
CA VAL A 214 3.41 2.35 6.97
C VAL A 214 4.56 1.34 6.92
N VAL A 215 5.68 1.69 7.50
CA VAL A 215 6.85 0.79 7.65
C VAL A 215 6.65 -0.05 8.90
N LEU A 216 6.48 -1.36 8.71
CA LEU A 216 6.33 -2.33 9.79
C LEU A 216 7.61 -3.13 10.07
N HIS A 217 8.48 -3.22 9.08
CA HIS A 217 9.79 -3.86 9.16
C HIS A 217 10.64 -3.36 7.99
N GLU A 218 11.95 -3.54 8.02
CA GLU A 218 12.85 -3.15 6.92
C GLU A 218 12.39 -3.64 5.53
N LYS A 219 11.77 -4.81 5.48
CA LYS A 219 11.27 -5.46 4.25
C LYS A 219 9.75 -5.46 4.12
N ILE A 220 9.03 -4.87 5.07
CA ILE A 220 7.57 -4.91 5.10
C ILE A 220 7.02 -3.48 5.21
N GLN A 221 6.48 -3.01 4.11
CA GLN A 221 5.72 -1.77 4.05
C GLN A 221 4.30 -2.10 3.61
N VAL A 222 3.32 -1.54 4.28
CA VAL A 222 1.91 -1.80 4.02
C VAL A 222 1.23 -0.51 3.58
N SER A 223 0.60 -0.54 2.42
CA SER A 223 -0.24 0.57 1.95
C SER A 223 -1.40 0.79 2.90
N ILE A 224 -1.64 2.03 3.29
CA ILE A 224 -2.71 2.41 4.20
C ILE A 224 -3.74 3.33 3.56
N LEU A 225 -3.29 4.25 2.70
CA LEU A 225 -4.15 5.17 1.97
C LEU A 225 -3.57 5.45 0.59
N THR A 226 -4.46 5.62 -0.36
CA THR A 226 -4.14 6.05 -1.73
C THR A 226 -4.97 7.29 -2.05
N GLU A 227 -4.33 8.31 -2.60
CA GLU A 227 -4.97 9.53 -3.09
C GLU A 227 -4.78 9.61 -4.60
N PHE A 228 -5.88 9.74 -5.34
CA PHE A 228 -5.83 9.91 -6.78
C PHE A 228 -5.52 11.37 -7.12
N ILE A 229 -4.54 11.57 -8.00
CA ILE A 229 -4.22 12.86 -8.58
C ILE A 229 -4.90 12.92 -9.92
N GLU A 230 -5.98 13.66 -9.99
CA GLU A 230 -6.84 13.69 -11.17
C GLU A 230 -7.51 15.05 -11.37
N ASN A 231 -7.78 15.39 -12.60
CA ASN A 231 -8.47 16.62 -12.93
C ASN A 231 -9.97 16.48 -12.62
N GLU A 232 -10.58 17.55 -12.10
CA GLU A 232 -12.03 17.58 -11.86
C GLU A 232 -12.83 17.45 -13.16
N LYS A 233 -12.30 17.97 -14.25
CA LYS A 233 -12.89 17.96 -15.59
C LYS A 233 -11.80 17.99 -16.65
N ARG A 234 -12.17 17.75 -17.90
CA ARG A 234 -11.23 17.70 -19.02
C ARG A 234 -10.49 19.02 -19.26
N GLU A 235 -11.20 20.13 -19.14
CA GLU A 235 -10.62 21.47 -19.31
C GLU A 235 -10.43 22.12 -17.95
N VAL A 236 -9.18 22.25 -17.52
CA VAL A 236 -8.78 22.88 -16.28
C VAL A 236 -7.71 23.93 -16.55
N ASP A 237 -7.79 25.05 -15.86
CA ASP A 237 -6.76 26.10 -15.92
C ASP A 237 -5.44 25.58 -15.32
N LYS A 238 -5.54 24.79 -14.27
CA LYS A 238 -4.41 24.15 -13.59
C LYS A 238 -4.77 22.70 -13.27
N GLN A 239 -3.94 21.79 -13.75
CA GLN A 239 -4.08 20.37 -13.40
C GLN A 239 -3.78 20.15 -11.93
N ASP A 240 -4.41 19.12 -11.36
CA ASP A 240 -4.07 18.62 -10.04
C ASP A 240 -2.60 18.19 -9.97
N CYS A 241 -2.04 18.21 -8.80
CA CYS A 241 -0.62 17.93 -8.61
C CYS A 241 -0.35 17.18 -7.32
N GLU A 242 0.80 16.55 -7.28
CA GLU A 242 1.26 15.75 -6.17
C GLU A 242 1.30 16.50 -4.82
N GLN A 243 1.66 17.78 -4.82
CA GLN A 243 1.70 18.58 -3.60
C GLN A 243 0.30 18.85 -3.02
N GLU A 244 -0.70 19.10 -3.86
CA GLU A 244 -2.08 19.27 -3.41
C GLU A 244 -2.69 17.94 -2.98
N GLY A 245 -2.41 16.87 -3.74
CA GLY A 245 -2.78 15.51 -3.35
C GLY A 245 -2.17 15.08 -2.02
N ALA A 246 -0.92 15.47 -1.75
CA ALA A 246 -0.28 15.17 -0.47
C ALA A 246 -1.00 15.83 0.70
N LYS A 247 -1.51 17.05 0.55
CA LYS A 247 -2.31 17.72 1.59
C LYS A 247 -3.60 16.94 1.85
N ARG A 248 -4.33 16.55 0.80
CA ARG A 248 -5.55 15.74 0.92
C ARG A 248 -5.27 14.39 1.59
N LEU A 249 -4.21 13.70 1.15
CA LEU A 249 -3.77 12.44 1.73
C LEU A 249 -3.44 12.57 3.23
N MET A 250 -2.74 13.64 3.62
CA MET A 250 -2.41 13.91 5.01
C MET A 250 -3.63 14.24 5.87
N GLU A 251 -4.66 14.92 5.32
CA GLU A 251 -5.93 15.14 6.03
C GLU A 251 -6.63 13.80 6.27
N ARG A 252 -6.84 13.01 5.23
CA ARG A 252 -7.47 11.68 5.33
C ARG A 252 -6.70 10.77 6.31
N LEU A 253 -5.38 10.80 6.27
CA LEU A 253 -4.54 10.03 7.19
C LEU A 253 -4.75 10.48 8.65
N LYS A 254 -4.97 11.77 8.88
CA LYS A 254 -5.26 12.30 10.22
C LYS A 254 -6.66 11.95 10.69
N GLU A 255 -7.63 11.90 9.81
CA GLU A 255 -9.02 11.50 10.09
C GLU A 255 -9.10 10.01 10.44
N GLU A 256 -8.47 9.14 9.65
CA GLU A 256 -8.47 7.70 9.87
C GLU A 256 -7.63 7.26 11.08
N PHE A 257 -6.55 7.99 11.38
CA PHE A 257 -5.61 7.66 12.45
C PHE A 257 -5.35 8.88 13.38
N PRO A 258 -6.36 9.43 14.05
CA PRO A 258 -6.26 10.70 14.77
C PRO A 258 -5.23 10.72 15.89
N MET A 259 -5.00 9.58 16.54
CA MET A 259 -4.10 9.45 17.70
C MET A 259 -2.72 8.90 17.34
N LEU A 260 -2.50 8.54 16.07
CA LEU A 260 -1.24 7.94 15.67
C LEU A 260 -0.11 8.97 15.67
N GLN A 261 0.99 8.63 16.34
CA GLN A 261 2.21 9.43 16.30
C GLN A 261 2.95 9.08 15.00
N ILE A 262 3.02 10.02 14.08
CA ILE A 262 3.54 9.79 12.74
C ILE A 262 4.85 10.54 12.50
N CYS A 263 5.77 9.90 11.80
CA CYS A 263 6.90 10.51 11.13
C CYS A 263 6.74 10.27 9.62
N ILE A 264 6.46 11.34 8.87
CA ILE A 264 6.34 11.26 7.41
C ILE A 264 7.74 11.17 6.79
N CYS A 265 7.92 10.22 5.87
CA CYS A 265 9.12 10.09 5.05
C CYS A 265 8.75 10.34 3.58
N GLY A 266 9.51 11.16 2.89
CA GLY A 266 9.23 11.48 1.50
C GLY A 266 10.45 11.99 0.74
N ASP A 267 10.28 12.18 -0.55
CA ASP A 267 11.34 12.69 -1.41
C ASP A 267 11.48 14.22 -1.34
N SER A 268 12.33 14.78 -2.18
CA SER A 268 12.63 16.23 -2.20
C SER A 268 11.46 17.09 -2.71
N LEU A 269 10.45 16.52 -3.32
CA LEU A 269 9.26 17.25 -3.79
C LEU A 269 8.44 17.77 -2.61
N TYR A 270 8.45 17.05 -1.50
CA TYR A 270 7.73 17.42 -0.27
C TYR A 270 8.52 18.39 0.62
N ALA A 271 9.80 18.63 0.35
CA ALA A 271 10.60 19.60 1.10
C ALA A 271 10.16 21.03 0.76
N SER A 272 9.01 21.46 1.28
CA SER A 272 8.41 22.75 1.06
C SER A 272 7.81 23.35 2.33
N GLU A 273 7.73 24.68 2.41
CA GLU A 273 7.14 25.39 3.54
C GLU A 273 5.70 24.90 3.85
N GLY A 274 4.89 24.71 2.79
CA GLY A 274 3.51 24.24 2.93
C GLY A 274 3.44 22.89 3.60
N PHE A 275 4.32 21.96 3.21
CA PHE A 275 4.37 20.62 3.77
C PHE A 275 4.85 20.63 5.24
N PHE A 276 5.85 21.42 5.56
CA PHE A 276 6.33 21.58 6.95
C PHE A 276 5.22 22.13 7.86
N LYS A 277 4.46 23.15 7.39
CA LYS A 277 3.31 23.69 8.12
C LYS A 277 2.24 22.62 8.39
N GLU A 278 1.95 21.79 7.40
CA GLU A 278 0.97 20.70 7.55
C GLU A 278 1.44 19.67 8.58
N CYS A 279 2.69 19.23 8.51
CA CYS A 279 3.25 18.29 9.50
C CYS A 279 3.17 18.88 10.92
N ARG A 280 3.48 20.17 11.09
CA ARG A 280 3.41 20.85 12.37
C ARG A 280 1.99 20.96 12.89
N ARG A 281 1.04 21.40 12.05
CA ARG A 281 -0.37 21.51 12.38
C ARG A 281 -0.92 20.19 12.93
N LYS A 282 -0.48 19.07 12.35
CA LYS A 282 -0.86 17.71 12.75
C LYS A 282 -0.03 17.14 13.91
N LYS A 283 1.00 17.86 14.37
CA LYS A 283 1.98 17.43 15.38
C LYS A 283 2.76 16.17 14.95
N TRP A 284 3.03 16.04 13.66
CA TRP A 284 3.81 14.98 13.08
C TRP A 284 5.27 15.37 12.95
N LYS A 285 6.15 14.38 12.91
CA LYS A 285 7.56 14.53 12.55
C LYS A 285 7.70 14.22 11.06
N TYR A 286 8.81 14.65 10.48
CA TYR A 286 9.14 14.34 9.10
C TYR A 286 10.63 14.07 8.91
N ILE A 287 10.95 13.23 7.93
CA ILE A 287 12.28 12.99 7.37
C ILE A 287 12.11 13.07 5.86
N LEU A 288 12.63 14.13 5.27
CA LEU A 288 12.46 14.40 3.84
C LEU A 288 13.82 14.46 3.17
N ARG A 289 13.93 13.82 2.02
CA ARG A 289 15.09 14.01 1.19
C ARG A 289 15.14 15.47 0.76
N TYR A 290 16.28 16.11 0.94
CA TYR A 290 16.50 17.48 0.54
C TYR A 290 17.37 17.52 -0.71
N LYS A 291 16.96 18.27 -1.72
CA LYS A 291 17.77 18.52 -2.91
C LYS A 291 18.46 19.85 -2.74
N GLU A 292 19.79 19.84 -2.83
CA GLU A 292 20.60 21.05 -2.72
C GLU A 292 20.07 22.14 -3.67
N GLY A 293 19.85 23.32 -3.13
CA GLY A 293 19.30 24.46 -3.89
C GLY A 293 17.77 24.53 -3.97
N SER A 294 17.01 23.52 -3.50
CA SER A 294 15.54 23.57 -3.53
C SER A 294 14.99 24.67 -2.61
N ILE A 295 15.64 24.92 -1.48
CA ILE A 295 15.34 26.06 -0.58
C ILE A 295 16.67 26.76 -0.25
N PRO A 296 17.04 27.83 -0.99
CA PRO A 296 18.35 28.47 -0.86
C PRO A 296 18.69 28.95 0.55
N SER A 297 17.72 29.44 1.32
CA SER A 297 17.92 29.93 2.69
C SER A 297 18.36 28.81 3.63
N ILE A 298 17.76 27.62 3.55
CA ILE A 298 18.15 26.46 4.35
C ILE A 298 19.59 26.05 4.02
N ASN A 299 19.92 26.00 2.73
CA ASN A 299 21.25 25.62 2.30
C ASN A 299 22.32 26.62 2.77
N GLN A 300 22.05 27.92 2.64
CA GLN A 300 22.98 28.96 3.09
C GLN A 300 23.27 28.86 4.60
N GLU A 301 22.23 28.74 5.40
CA GLU A 301 22.39 28.64 6.85
C GLU A 301 23.05 27.32 7.25
N TYR A 302 22.66 26.21 6.63
CA TYR A 302 23.33 24.92 6.83
C TYR A 302 24.83 25.00 6.56
N GLN A 303 25.26 25.62 5.45
CA GLN A 303 26.68 25.76 5.14
C GLN A 303 27.44 26.63 6.14
N VAL A 304 26.79 27.66 6.69
CA VAL A 304 27.39 28.52 7.73
C VAL A 304 27.56 27.73 9.03
N LEU A 305 26.50 27.06 9.47
CA LEU A 305 26.51 26.31 10.72
C LEU A 305 27.43 25.07 10.65
N LYS A 306 27.47 24.38 9.53
CA LYS A 306 28.36 23.23 9.30
C LYS A 306 29.84 23.56 9.48
N ARG A 307 30.25 24.81 9.21
CA ARG A 307 31.63 25.27 9.46
C ARG A 307 31.95 25.50 10.94
N ARG A 308 30.92 25.77 11.74
CA ARG A 308 31.05 26.07 13.19
C ARG A 308 30.85 24.81 14.04
N GLU A 309 29.89 23.99 13.68
CA GLU A 309 29.49 22.79 14.43
C GLU A 309 29.76 21.54 13.56
N LYS A 310 30.77 20.77 13.89
CA LYS A 310 31.08 19.50 13.22
C LYS A 310 30.50 18.35 14.04
N ASN A 311 29.21 18.10 13.89
CA ASN A 311 28.59 16.91 14.45
C ASN A 311 28.69 15.79 13.42
N ARG A 312 29.45 14.74 13.76
CA ARG A 312 29.72 13.61 12.88
C ARG A 312 29.50 12.30 13.61
N VAL A 313 28.80 11.38 12.93
CA VAL A 313 28.60 10.01 13.39
C VAL A 313 29.05 9.08 12.27
N GLU A 314 29.88 8.12 12.61
CA GLU A 314 30.37 7.10 11.70
C GLU A 314 29.76 5.75 12.06
N GLU A 315 29.08 5.14 11.11
CA GLU A 315 28.42 3.84 11.22
C GLU A 315 28.92 2.92 10.09
N PRO A 316 28.79 1.61 10.20
CA PRO A 316 29.24 0.68 9.16
C PRO A 316 28.62 0.93 7.77
N GLU A 317 27.41 1.47 7.72
CA GLU A 317 26.70 1.78 6.49
C GLU A 317 27.14 3.09 5.84
N GLY A 318 27.74 4.01 6.60
CA GLY A 318 28.18 5.31 6.09
C GLY A 318 28.43 6.36 7.16
N VAL A 319 28.66 7.57 6.71
CA VAL A 319 28.98 8.71 7.56
C VAL A 319 27.83 9.72 7.55
N TYR A 320 27.47 10.20 8.73
CA TYR A 320 26.42 11.21 8.95
C TYR A 320 27.05 12.48 9.49
N ASP A 321 27.03 13.55 8.70
CA ASP A 321 27.32 14.91 9.17
C ASP A 321 26.00 15.63 9.39
N TYR A 322 25.77 16.26 10.55
CA TYR A 322 24.51 16.91 10.82
C TYR A 322 24.65 18.25 11.53
N VAL A 323 23.65 19.09 11.30
CA VAL A 323 23.50 20.40 11.94
C VAL A 323 22.09 20.48 12.50
N THR A 324 22.01 20.94 13.75
CA THR A 324 20.73 21.17 14.41
C THR A 324 20.43 22.67 14.48
N GLY A 325 19.15 23.02 14.46
CA GLY A 325 18.73 24.40 14.65
C GLY A 325 18.92 25.30 13.46
N VAL A 326 18.94 24.77 12.24
CA VAL A 326 18.87 25.58 11.02
C VAL A 326 17.54 26.35 11.03
N ASP A 327 17.59 27.69 11.00
CA ASP A 327 16.37 28.50 10.97
C ASP A 327 15.76 28.54 9.57
N TYR A 328 14.48 28.22 9.51
CA TYR A 328 13.71 28.42 8.31
C TYR A 328 12.39 29.09 8.61
N ARG A 329 12.35 30.42 8.37
CA ARG A 329 11.15 31.23 8.64
C ARG A 329 10.61 31.13 10.05
N GLY A 330 11.52 31.15 11.04
CA GLY A 330 11.19 31.04 12.44
C GLY A 330 10.99 29.60 12.94
N GLU A 331 11.37 28.62 12.13
CA GLU A 331 11.34 27.19 12.51
C GLU A 331 12.73 26.61 12.56
N SER A 332 12.97 25.85 13.61
CA SER A 332 14.21 25.10 13.78
C SER A 332 14.07 23.74 13.12
N ILE A 333 14.85 23.50 12.08
CA ILE A 333 14.95 22.21 11.40
C ILE A 333 16.36 21.63 11.58
N ASN A 334 16.50 20.32 11.44
CA ASN A 334 17.77 19.64 11.42
C ASN A 334 18.08 19.23 9.99
N VAL A 335 19.33 19.38 9.58
CA VAL A 335 19.81 18.94 8.26
C VAL A 335 20.88 17.88 8.47
N ILE A 336 20.75 16.76 7.78
CA ILE A 336 21.65 15.62 7.85
C ILE A 336 22.21 15.37 6.45
N GLU A 337 23.52 15.32 6.35
CA GLU A 337 24.24 14.87 5.16
C GLU A 337 24.70 13.43 5.42
N TYR A 338 24.23 12.51 4.60
CA TYR A 338 24.59 11.09 4.66
C TYR A 338 25.46 10.72 3.46
N GLU A 339 26.62 10.14 3.72
CA GLU A 339 27.49 9.58 2.71
C GLU A 339 27.55 8.06 2.86
N SER A 340 26.99 7.35 1.89
CA SER A 340 26.94 5.89 1.89
C SER A 340 28.32 5.28 1.68
N ALA A 341 28.73 4.34 2.54
CA ALA A 341 29.97 3.59 2.42
C ALA A 341 30.02 2.73 1.15
N LYS A 342 28.86 2.23 0.67
CA LYS A 342 28.76 1.35 -0.49
C LYS A 342 28.70 2.11 -1.81
N GLU A 343 27.89 3.16 -1.88
CA GLU A 343 27.59 3.84 -3.15
C GLU A 343 28.42 5.10 -3.39
N LYS A 344 29.16 5.58 -2.38
CA LYS A 344 29.89 6.87 -2.40
C LYS A 344 29.00 8.05 -2.83
N LYS A 345 27.70 7.93 -2.62
CA LYS A 345 26.72 8.98 -2.89
C LYS A 345 26.41 9.73 -1.62
N LYS A 346 26.23 11.05 -1.76
CA LYS A 346 25.80 11.94 -0.70
C LYS A 346 24.33 12.25 -0.84
N PHE A 347 23.64 12.22 0.28
CA PHE A 347 22.24 12.55 0.39
C PHE A 347 22.07 13.61 1.48
N LEU A 348 21.21 14.59 1.24
CA LEU A 348 20.73 15.54 2.25
C LEU A 348 19.33 15.13 2.70
N LEU A 349 19.09 15.16 4.01
CA LEU A 349 17.83 14.85 4.64
C LEU A 349 17.40 16.02 5.55
#